data_f76acce0e4b853911a676ac0e8735969
#
_entry.id   f76acce0e4b853911a676ac0e8735969
#
_cell.length_a   1.000
_cell.length_b   1.000
_cell.length_c   1.000
_cell.angle_alpha   90.00
_cell.angle_beta   90.00
_cell.angle_gamma   90.00
#
_symmetry.space_group_name_H-M   'P 1'
#
loop_
_entity.id
_entity.type
_entity.pdbx_description
1 polymer ?
#
loop_
_entity_poly.entity_id
_entity_poly.type
_entity_poly.pdbx_seq_one_letter_code
_entity_poly.pdbx_strand_id
1 'polypeptide(L)'
;MVDTDTGTDVEHAPGVERQRPVFAHPSEEEFAGILDFYQLSWEYEPRSFPLRRDAEGRVTESFTPDFYLPELDLYIELTTLKQSLVTKKNRKLRRLREQYPEIKIKLLYNRDYRNLLFKYGLQVQRQQPVP
;
A
#
# COMPACT_ATOMS: atom_id res chain seq x y z
N MET A 1 -13.73 4.55 29.48
CA MET A 1 -13.95 4.60 29.02
C MET A 1 -13.81 4.65 28.43
N VAL A 2 -13.74 4.58 28.15
CA VAL A 2 -13.83 4.79 27.50
C VAL A 2 -13.56 4.98 26.91
N ASP A 3 -13.44 5.05 26.78
CA ASP A 3 -13.45 5.40 26.21
C ASP A 3 -13.14 5.37 25.55
N THR A 4 -12.99 5.20 25.54
CA THR A 4 -12.94 5.30 24.99
C THR A 4 -12.97 5.16 24.31
N ASP A 5 -13.02 5.12 24.20
CA ASP A 5 -13.30 5.15 23.56
C ASP A 5 -13.34 5.30 22.99
N THR A 6 -13.41 5.13 23.21
CA THR A 6 -13.53 5.41 22.54
C THR A 6 -13.30 5.97 21.77
N GLY A 7 -13.27 6.37 21.97
CA GLY A 7 -13.12 7.40 21.02
C GLY A 7 -12.50 7.06 19.79
N THR A 8 -11.95 6.12 19.70
CA THR A 8 -11.36 5.77 18.57
C THR A 8 -12.13 5.86 17.40
N ASP A 9 -13.34 5.65 17.48
CA ASP A 9 -14.10 5.61 16.33
C ASP A 9 -14.24 6.82 15.62
N VAL A 10 -14.20 7.85 16.28
CA VAL A 10 -14.42 9.08 15.67
C VAL A 10 -13.40 9.41 14.72
N GLU A 11 -12.25 8.97 14.95
CA GLU A 11 -11.24 9.34 14.09
C GLU A 11 -11.27 8.71 12.82
N HIS A 12 -12.16 7.87 12.56
CA HIS A 12 -12.18 7.25 11.27
C HIS A 12 -12.87 8.07 10.24
N ALA A 13 -13.35 9.20 10.57
CA ALA A 13 -13.92 10.05 9.55
C ALA A 13 -12.83 10.43 8.57
N PRO A 14 -13.11 10.41 7.29
CA PRO A 14 -12.12 10.77 6.31
C PRO A 14 -11.70 12.21 6.49
N GLY A 15 -10.46 12.47 6.31
CA GLY A 15 -9.95 13.79 6.42
C GLY A 15 -9.62 14.25 7.80
N VAL A 16 -10.02 13.52 8.79
CA VAL A 16 -9.66 13.86 10.12
C VAL A 16 -8.23 13.56 10.30
N GLU A 17 -7.53 14.40 10.99
CA GLU A 17 -6.23 14.13 11.16
C GLU A 17 -6.05 12.93 11.91
N ARG A 18 -5.54 11.95 11.36
CA ARG A 18 -5.09 10.80 12.00
C ARG A 18 -3.60 10.89 11.96
N GLN A 19 -2.95 10.22 12.83
CA GLN A 19 -1.55 10.21 12.84
C GLN A 19 -1.03 9.56 11.63
N ARG A 20 -0.18 10.23 10.92
CA ARG A 20 0.45 9.65 9.75
C ARG A 20 1.57 8.73 10.21
N PRO A 21 1.81 7.64 9.52
CA PRO A 21 2.89 6.75 9.87
C PRO A 21 4.24 7.40 9.64
N VAL A 22 5.27 6.86 10.26
CA VAL A 22 6.62 7.25 9.96
C VAL A 22 7.06 6.39 8.79
N PHE A 23 7.25 7.02 7.64
CA PHE A 23 7.58 6.27 6.44
C PHE A 23 9.05 5.90 6.43
N ALA A 24 9.37 4.76 5.85
CA ALA A 24 10.75 4.30 5.77
C ALA A 24 11.57 5.11 4.79
N HIS A 25 10.93 5.64 3.75
CA HIS A 25 11.64 6.39 2.72
C HIS A 25 10.84 7.61 2.32
N PRO A 26 11.51 8.69 1.90
CA PRO A 26 10.79 9.88 1.43
C PRO A 26 9.87 9.62 0.25
N SER A 27 10.18 8.65 -0.59
CA SER A 27 9.32 8.34 -1.72
C SER A 27 7.97 7.81 -1.26
N GLU A 28 7.93 7.14 -0.11
CA GLU A 28 6.66 6.65 0.42
C GLU A 28 5.81 7.80 0.91
N GLU A 29 6.43 8.78 1.53
CA GLU A 29 5.69 9.94 1.99
C GLU A 29 5.17 10.74 0.79
N GLU A 30 5.96 10.86 -0.24
CA GLU A 30 5.54 11.54 -1.45
C GLU A 30 4.37 10.83 -2.10
N PHE A 31 4.44 9.52 -2.17
CA PHE A 31 3.35 8.74 -2.75
C PHE A 31 2.06 8.90 -1.95
N ALA A 32 2.16 8.86 -0.63
CA ALA A 32 1.00 9.07 0.23
C ALA A 32 0.39 10.45 -0.01
N GLY A 33 1.22 11.46 -0.19
CA GLY A 33 0.73 12.79 -0.49
C GLY A 33 -0.01 12.87 -1.81
N ILE A 34 0.48 12.15 -2.80
CA ILE A 34 -0.20 12.10 -4.10
C ILE A 34 -1.52 11.36 -3.98
N LEU A 35 -1.57 10.29 -3.22
CA LEU A 35 -2.83 9.58 -2.99
C LEU A 35 -3.83 10.49 -2.30
N ASP A 36 -3.38 11.28 -1.33
CA ASP A 36 -4.24 12.24 -0.66
C ASP A 36 -4.78 13.26 -1.65
N PHE A 37 -3.92 13.72 -2.54
CA PHE A 37 -4.33 14.72 -3.53
C PHE A 37 -5.46 14.17 -4.41
N TYR A 38 -5.39 12.91 -4.78
CA TYR A 38 -6.42 12.28 -5.59
C TYR A 38 -7.55 11.70 -4.76
N GLN A 39 -7.52 11.93 -3.45
CA GLN A 39 -8.58 11.50 -2.54
C GLN A 39 -8.76 9.99 -2.53
N LEU A 40 -7.66 9.27 -2.66
CA LEU A 40 -7.65 7.83 -2.53
C LEU A 40 -7.23 7.46 -1.12
N SER A 41 -8.00 6.59 -0.50
CA SER A 41 -7.64 6.08 0.81
C SER A 41 -6.45 5.16 0.72
N TRP A 42 -5.68 5.09 1.77
CA TRP A 42 -4.52 4.20 1.79
C TRP A 42 -4.22 3.74 3.21
N GLU A 43 -3.62 2.56 3.27
CA GLU A 43 -3.11 2.00 4.51
C GLU A 43 -1.64 1.68 4.29
N TYR A 44 -0.82 2.01 5.26
CA TYR A 44 0.62 1.84 5.14
C TYR A 44 1.03 0.53 5.82
N GLU A 45 1.66 -0.35 5.07
CA GLU A 45 2.16 -1.65 5.54
C GLU A 45 1.11 -2.41 6.36
N PRO A 46 -0.10 -2.57 5.84
CA PRO A 46 -1.18 -3.12 6.67
C PRO A 46 -1.12 -4.62 6.85
N ARG A 47 -0.37 -5.33 6.03
CA ARG A 47 -0.40 -6.79 6.07
C ARG A 47 0.92 -7.37 5.60
N SER A 48 1.40 -8.38 6.32
CA SER A 48 2.56 -9.16 5.89
C SER A 48 2.09 -10.51 5.40
N PHE A 49 2.64 -10.94 4.28
CA PHE A 49 2.30 -12.21 3.67
C PHE A 49 3.44 -13.19 3.87
N PRO A 50 3.24 -14.28 4.66
CA PRO A 50 4.29 -15.28 4.79
C PRO A 50 4.56 -15.96 3.46
N LEU A 51 5.84 -16.08 3.10
CA LEU A 51 6.24 -16.72 1.86
C LEU A 51 6.96 -18.04 2.10
N ARG A 52 7.60 -18.20 3.23
CA ARG A 52 8.30 -19.41 3.59
C ARG A 52 8.16 -19.69 5.07
N ARG A 53 8.13 -20.96 5.41
CA ARG A 53 8.12 -21.38 6.81
C ARG A 53 9.16 -22.49 6.98
N ASP A 54 9.68 -22.60 8.19
CA ASP A 54 10.62 -23.68 8.49
C ASP A 54 9.85 -24.93 8.91
N ALA A 55 10.59 -25.95 9.33
CA ALA A 55 10.00 -27.24 9.68
C ALA A 55 9.05 -27.12 10.87
N GLU A 56 9.25 -26.12 11.73
CA GLU A 56 8.40 -25.91 12.89
C GLU A 56 7.23 -24.97 12.59
N GLY A 57 7.09 -24.54 11.34
CA GLY A 57 5.98 -23.66 10.98
C GLY A 57 6.24 -22.19 11.18
N ARG A 58 7.45 -21.80 11.59
CA ARG A 58 7.76 -20.40 11.80
C ARG A 58 8.04 -19.72 10.49
N VAL A 59 7.57 -18.48 10.35
CA VAL A 59 7.76 -17.74 9.11
C VAL A 59 9.23 -17.32 9.00
N THR A 60 9.88 -17.74 7.92
CA THR A 60 11.27 -17.40 7.67
C THR A 60 11.42 -16.37 6.56
N GLU A 61 10.38 -16.14 5.77
CA GLU A 61 10.40 -15.12 4.75
C GLU A 61 8.99 -14.58 4.60
N SER A 62 8.85 -13.27 4.49
CA SER A 62 7.55 -12.66 4.28
C SER A 62 7.70 -11.45 3.39
N PHE A 63 6.58 -10.94 2.90
CA PHE A 63 6.55 -9.74 2.10
C PHE A 63 5.48 -8.81 2.65
N THR A 64 5.86 -7.57 2.90
CA THR A 64 4.96 -6.56 3.42
C THR A 64 4.89 -5.42 2.42
N PRO A 65 3.85 -5.37 1.59
CA PRO A 65 3.71 -4.27 0.64
C PRO A 65 3.62 -2.94 1.35
N ASP A 66 4.11 -1.89 0.69
CA ASP A 66 4.15 -0.56 1.29
C ASP A 66 2.76 0.00 1.53
N PHE A 67 1.85 -0.18 0.58
CA PHE A 67 0.52 0.43 0.66
C PHE A 67 -0.57 -0.52 0.22
N TYR A 68 -1.75 -0.31 0.76
CA TYR A 68 -2.97 -0.92 0.27
C TYR A 68 -3.97 0.18 -0.02
N LEU A 69 -4.59 0.12 -1.19
CA LEU A 69 -5.56 1.12 -1.64
C LEU A 69 -6.94 0.48 -1.63
N PRO A 70 -7.75 0.74 -0.61
CA PRO A 70 -9.03 0.04 -0.48
C PRO A 70 -9.98 0.24 -1.65
N GLU A 71 -10.05 1.45 -2.19
CA GLU A 71 -10.98 1.69 -3.30
C GLU A 71 -10.64 0.88 -4.53
N LEU A 72 -9.38 0.51 -4.70
CA LEU A 72 -8.94 -0.25 -5.85
C LEU A 72 -8.67 -1.71 -5.53
N ASP A 73 -8.73 -2.07 -4.25
CA ASP A 73 -8.37 -3.41 -3.79
C ASP A 73 -7.01 -3.77 -4.36
N LEU A 74 -6.02 -2.92 -4.11
CA LEU A 74 -4.74 -3.03 -4.77
C LEU A 74 -3.62 -2.73 -3.77
N TYR A 75 -2.67 -3.65 -3.69
CA TYR A 75 -1.44 -3.41 -2.93
C TYR A 75 -0.40 -2.78 -3.83
N ILE A 76 0.40 -1.90 -3.27
CA ILE A 76 1.44 -1.20 -4.00
C ILE A 76 2.76 -1.37 -3.27
N GLU A 77 3.78 -1.72 -4.01
CA GLU A 77 5.15 -1.76 -3.50
C GLU A 77 5.98 -0.80 -4.32
N LEU A 78 6.58 0.18 -3.66
CA LEU A 78 7.43 1.16 -4.34
C LEU A 78 8.87 0.68 -4.34
N THR A 79 9.60 1.01 -5.36
CA THR A 79 11.01 0.70 -5.37
C THR A 79 11.80 1.83 -6.00
N THR A 80 12.85 2.24 -5.30
CA THR A 80 13.85 3.16 -5.82
C THR A 80 15.21 2.52 -5.72
N LEU A 81 15.24 1.20 -5.55
CA LEU A 81 16.46 0.49 -5.21
C LEU A 81 17.29 0.17 -6.44
N LYS A 82 18.52 -0.24 -6.19
CA LYS A 82 19.39 -0.67 -7.26
C LYS A 82 18.84 -1.92 -7.94
N GLN A 83 19.32 -2.17 -9.16
CA GLN A 83 18.80 -3.26 -9.98
C GLN A 83 18.85 -4.62 -9.24
N SER A 84 19.90 -4.88 -8.49
CA SER A 84 20.01 -6.15 -7.79
C SER A 84 18.92 -6.32 -6.74
N LEU A 85 18.56 -5.24 -6.07
CA LEU A 85 17.51 -5.30 -5.06
C LEU A 85 16.13 -5.36 -5.70
N VAL A 86 15.98 -4.76 -6.87
CA VAL A 86 14.75 -4.87 -7.63
C VAL A 86 14.52 -6.33 -8.04
N THR A 87 15.57 -7.01 -8.46
CA THR A 87 15.47 -8.42 -8.82
C THR A 87 15.00 -9.27 -7.65
N LYS A 88 15.54 -8.96 -6.45
CA LYS A 88 15.14 -9.68 -5.26
C LYS A 88 13.67 -9.42 -4.93
N LYS A 89 13.22 -8.18 -5.05
CA LYS A 89 11.82 -7.86 -4.83
C LYS A 89 10.94 -8.55 -5.84
N ASN A 90 11.36 -8.61 -7.10
CA ASN A 90 10.58 -9.27 -8.12
C ASN A 90 10.43 -10.76 -7.85
N ARG A 91 11.46 -11.40 -7.30
CA ARG A 91 11.39 -12.80 -6.95
C ARG A 91 10.37 -13.03 -5.84
N LYS A 92 10.39 -12.19 -4.81
CA LYS A 92 9.42 -12.29 -3.73
C LYS A 92 8.02 -12.04 -4.25
N LEU A 93 7.88 -11.07 -5.14
CA LEU A 93 6.59 -10.74 -5.70
C LEU A 93 6.01 -11.89 -6.51
N ARG A 94 6.86 -12.56 -7.27
CA ARG A 94 6.41 -13.73 -8.02
C ARG A 94 5.92 -14.82 -7.08
N ARG A 95 6.67 -15.06 -5.99
CA ARG A 95 6.25 -16.04 -5.00
C ARG A 95 4.95 -15.66 -4.33
N LEU A 96 4.78 -14.38 -4.05
CA LEU A 96 3.54 -13.89 -3.48
C LEU A 96 2.37 -14.19 -4.41
N ARG A 97 2.53 -13.92 -5.69
CA ARG A 97 1.46 -14.13 -6.66
C ARG A 97 1.12 -15.61 -6.81
N GLU A 98 2.10 -16.46 -6.67
CA GLU A 98 1.87 -17.90 -6.76
C GLU A 98 1.10 -18.41 -5.55
N GLN A 99 1.40 -17.91 -4.38
CA GLN A 99 0.79 -18.40 -3.16
C GLN A 99 -0.51 -17.69 -2.82
N TYR A 100 -0.68 -16.46 -3.27
CA TYR A 100 -1.87 -15.67 -2.97
C TYR A 100 -2.43 -15.11 -4.28
N PRO A 101 -2.92 -15.97 -5.14
CA PRO A 101 -3.34 -15.52 -6.49
C PRO A 101 -4.49 -14.53 -6.49
N GLU A 102 -5.24 -14.45 -5.41
CA GLU A 102 -6.34 -13.49 -5.33
C GLU A 102 -5.88 -12.08 -5.00
N ILE A 103 -4.63 -11.90 -4.58
CA ILE A 103 -4.12 -10.60 -4.18
C ILE A 103 -3.67 -9.83 -5.41
N LYS A 104 -4.10 -8.58 -5.51
CA LYS A 104 -3.65 -7.71 -6.58
C LYS A 104 -2.54 -6.83 -6.04
N ILE A 105 -1.40 -6.86 -6.69
CA ILE A 105 -0.24 -6.10 -6.24
C ILE A 105 0.53 -5.59 -7.44
N LYS A 106 1.01 -4.36 -7.34
CA LYS A 106 1.84 -3.75 -8.36
C LYS A 106 3.14 -3.27 -7.76
N LEU A 107 4.22 -3.52 -8.49
CA LEU A 107 5.52 -2.97 -8.14
C LEU A 107 5.72 -1.71 -8.98
N LEU A 108 5.90 -0.58 -8.33
CA LEU A 108 6.06 0.69 -9.01
C LEU A 108 7.47 1.19 -8.85
N TYR A 109 8.07 1.56 -9.97
CA TYR A 109 9.38 2.17 -9.96
C TYR A 109 9.20 3.67 -9.83
N ASN A 110 10.34 4.34 -9.60
CA ASN A 110 10.37 5.73 -9.36
C ASN A 110 9.59 6.55 -10.35
N ARG A 111 8.79 6.89 -10.75
CA ARG A 111 7.97 7.70 -11.63
C ARG A 111 6.72 6.99 -12.11
N ASP A 112 6.64 5.67 -11.86
CA ASP A 112 5.52 4.94 -12.41
C ASP A 112 4.22 5.27 -11.70
N TYR A 113 4.29 5.76 -10.47
CA TYR A 113 3.07 6.03 -9.77
C TYR A 113 2.27 7.16 -10.39
N ARG A 114 2.91 8.04 -11.16
CA ARG A 114 2.13 9.05 -11.87
C ARG A 114 1.21 8.40 -12.89
N ASN A 115 1.74 7.44 -13.63
CA ASN A 115 0.93 6.74 -14.63
C ASN A 115 -0.18 5.92 -13.98
N LEU A 116 0.13 5.27 -12.87
CA LEU A 116 -0.88 4.52 -12.16
C LEU A 116 -2.02 5.42 -11.71
N LEU A 117 -1.68 6.56 -11.13
CA LEU A 117 -2.70 7.46 -10.62
C LEU A 117 -3.47 8.12 -11.72
N PHE A 118 -2.83 8.43 -12.84
CA PHE A 118 -3.56 8.94 -13.99
C PHE A 118 -4.59 7.91 -14.45
N LYS A 119 -4.18 6.65 -14.48
CA LYS A 119 -5.06 5.60 -14.98
C LYS A 119 -6.21 5.32 -14.02
N TYR A 120 -5.91 5.18 -12.73
CA TYR A 120 -6.93 4.79 -11.76
C TYR A 120 -7.55 5.98 -11.04
N GLY A 121 -6.74 6.97 -10.72
CA GLY A 121 -7.24 8.13 -9.99
C GLY A 121 -8.21 8.95 -10.81
N LEU A 122 -7.95 9.04 -12.10
CA LEU A 122 -8.84 9.79 -12.95
C LEU A 122 -10.20 9.14 -13.03
N GLN A 123 -10.25 7.82 -13.04
CA GLN A 123 -11.51 7.13 -13.04
C GLN A 123 -12.30 7.37 -11.76
N VAL A 124 -11.61 7.40 -10.65
CA VAL A 124 -12.26 7.69 -9.38
C VAL A 124 -12.83 9.09 -9.41
N GLN A 125 -12.09 10.04 -9.91
CA GLN A 125 -12.57 11.41 -9.97
C GLN A 125 -13.74 11.57 -10.92
N ARG A 126 -13.79 10.81 -11.97
CA ARG A 126 -14.89 10.89 -12.91
C ARG A 126 -16.21 10.49 -12.31
N GLN A 127 -16.19 9.74 -11.24
CA GLN A 127 -17.41 9.33 -10.60
C GLN A 127 -17.96 10.39 -9.68
N GLN A 128 -17.25 11.48 -9.53
CA GLN A 128 -17.69 12.56 -8.68
C GLN A 128 -18.31 13.64 -9.54
N PRO A 129 -19.29 14.36 -9.00
CA PRO A 129 -19.89 15.45 -9.77
C PRO A 129 -18.86 16.50 -10.06
N VAL A 130 -18.95 17.07 -11.23
CA VAL A 130 -18.03 18.11 -11.61
C VAL A 130 -18.65 19.42 -11.19
N PRO A 131 -17.92 20.26 -10.50
CA PRO A 131 -18.45 21.53 -10.04
C PRO A 131 -18.84 22.45 -11.18
#